data_092c5230eb3f28ba62ad1f12d59ba360
#
_entry.id   092c5230eb3f28ba62ad1f12d59ba360
#
_cell.length_a   1.000
_cell.length_b   1.000
_cell.length_c   1.000
_cell.angle_alpha   90.00
_cell.angle_beta   90.00
_cell.angle_gamma   90.00
#
_symmetry.space_group_name_H-M   'P 1'
#
loop_
_entity.id
_entity.type
_entity.pdbx_description
1 polymer ?
#
loop_
_entity_poly.entity_id
_entity_poly.type
_entity_poly.pdbx_seq_one_letter_code
_entity_poly.pdbx_strand_id
1 'polypeptide(L)'
;MKHNFPQVDLPVEMLAWRDVTEDILNLYRQSCRLKACIFALCTEGTIKASINLMEHEIKKNDLIILMPGTILQLNEQVEKVRLCFVGFSSHCVNGINLLQATMGSFSKIWDNPIVNVSDLIASYFVDYFALLTRISISHPTATSTAMAQSVLHSILLGINALYANRPQSILAKSRKEEICHKFVQLVIENYMTERR
;
A
#
# COMPACT_ATOMS: atom_id res chain seq x y z
N MET A 1 -25.46 7.90 -7.79
CA MET A 1 -24.56 7.53 -8.90
C MET A 1 -23.49 6.60 -8.35
N LYS A 2 -23.37 5.35 -8.85
CA LYS A 2 -22.24 4.47 -8.53
C LYS A 2 -21.05 5.01 -9.34
N HIS A 3 -20.11 5.69 -8.70
CA HIS A 3 -18.84 6.04 -9.34
C HIS A 3 -18.09 4.73 -9.60
N ASN A 4 -18.11 4.28 -10.84
CA ASN A 4 -17.38 3.08 -11.26
C ASN A 4 -15.97 3.52 -11.64
N PHE A 5 -15.05 3.54 -10.67
CA PHE A 5 -13.65 3.86 -10.92
C PHE A 5 -13.00 2.75 -11.76
N PRO A 6 -12.18 3.10 -12.77
CA PRO A 6 -11.41 2.10 -13.51
C PRO A 6 -10.55 1.28 -12.55
N GLN A 7 -10.55 -0.04 -12.77
CA GLN A 7 -9.75 -0.94 -11.96
C GLN A 7 -8.35 -1.08 -12.58
N VAL A 8 -7.33 -0.90 -11.77
CA VAL A 8 -5.92 -1.00 -12.17
C VAL A 8 -5.22 -2.07 -11.37
N ASP A 9 -4.52 -2.96 -12.06
CA ASP A 9 -3.62 -3.96 -11.49
C ASP A 9 -2.21 -3.79 -12.05
N LEU A 10 -1.24 -4.45 -11.46
CA LEU A 10 0.10 -4.48 -12.01
C LEU A 10 0.18 -5.47 -13.18
N PRO A 11 0.94 -5.13 -14.24
CA PRO A 11 1.11 -6.01 -15.40
C PRO A 11 1.98 -7.24 -15.11
N VAL A 12 2.66 -7.25 -13.98
CA VAL A 12 3.56 -8.32 -13.51
C VAL A 12 3.25 -8.66 -12.06
N GLU A 13 3.65 -9.84 -11.58
CA GLU A 13 3.37 -10.28 -10.21
C GLU A 13 3.95 -9.35 -9.15
N MET A 14 5.16 -8.84 -9.40
CA MET A 14 5.84 -7.89 -8.53
C MET A 14 6.53 -6.82 -9.38
N LEU A 15 6.35 -5.57 -9.00
CA LEU A 15 7.00 -4.41 -9.60
C LEU A 15 7.64 -3.58 -8.50
N ALA A 16 8.94 -3.31 -8.62
CA ALA A 16 9.65 -2.48 -7.65
C ALA A 16 10.52 -1.44 -8.36
N TRP A 17 10.53 -0.22 -7.82
CA TRP A 17 11.27 0.91 -8.39
C TRP A 17 11.86 1.78 -7.29
N ARG A 18 13.12 2.21 -7.49
CA ARG A 18 13.81 3.09 -6.52
C ARG A 18 13.51 4.58 -6.73
N ASP A 19 13.30 4.98 -7.98
CA ASP A 19 12.97 6.36 -8.34
C ASP A 19 11.80 6.33 -9.31
N VAL A 20 10.63 6.71 -8.82
CA VAL A 20 9.42 6.77 -9.65
C VAL A 20 9.51 7.98 -10.55
N THR A 21 9.38 7.75 -11.86
CA THR A 21 9.38 8.80 -12.86
C THR A 21 8.00 9.47 -12.96
N GLU A 22 7.97 10.70 -13.50
CA GLU A 22 6.72 11.42 -13.76
C GLU A 22 5.75 10.61 -14.63
N ASP A 23 6.24 9.81 -15.57
CA ASP A 23 5.41 8.97 -16.43
C ASP A 23 4.58 7.97 -15.63
N ILE A 24 5.16 7.36 -14.59
CA ILE A 24 4.44 6.43 -13.71
C ILE A 24 3.43 7.19 -12.86
N LEU A 25 3.79 8.35 -12.32
CA LEU A 25 2.87 9.19 -11.54
C LEU A 25 1.71 9.68 -12.38
N ASN A 26 1.94 9.99 -13.66
CA ASN A 26 0.91 10.43 -14.60
C ASN A 26 -0.18 9.38 -14.84
N LEU A 27 0.13 8.08 -14.74
CA LEU A 27 -0.85 7.01 -14.86
C LEU A 27 -1.94 7.08 -13.78
N TYR A 28 -1.64 7.67 -12.63
CA TYR A 28 -2.54 7.76 -11.48
C TYR A 28 -3.14 9.17 -11.30
N ARG A 29 -3.05 10.05 -12.30
CA ARG A 29 -3.71 11.38 -12.25
C ARG A 29 -5.22 11.29 -12.30
N GLN A 30 -5.77 10.25 -12.90
CA GLN A 30 -7.20 9.95 -12.85
C GLN A 30 -7.50 8.99 -11.71
N SER A 31 -8.61 9.22 -11.00
CA SER A 31 -9.03 8.34 -9.93
C SER A 31 -9.19 6.91 -10.43
N CYS A 32 -8.51 5.97 -9.79
CA CYS A 32 -8.59 4.55 -10.12
C CYS A 32 -8.75 3.72 -8.84
N ARG A 33 -9.27 2.50 -8.98
CA ARG A 33 -9.35 1.52 -7.91
C ARG A 33 -8.25 0.49 -8.08
N LEU A 34 -7.37 0.36 -7.10
CA LEU A 34 -6.26 -0.57 -7.13
C LEU A 34 -6.74 -2.01 -6.86
N LYS A 35 -6.26 -2.97 -7.66
CA LYS A 35 -6.32 -4.40 -7.35
C LYS A 35 -5.03 -4.88 -6.68
N ALA A 36 -3.95 -4.20 -6.96
CA ALA A 36 -2.62 -4.44 -6.40
C ALA A 36 -2.53 -3.97 -4.94
N CYS A 37 -1.56 -4.53 -4.21
CA CYS A 37 -1.05 -3.96 -2.97
C CYS A 37 0.23 -3.17 -3.29
N ILE A 38 0.32 -1.91 -2.84
CA ILE A 38 1.47 -1.05 -3.09
C ILE A 38 1.99 -0.49 -1.77
N PHE A 39 3.30 -0.62 -1.56
CA PHE A 39 4.04 0.05 -0.49
C PHE A 39 4.95 1.07 -1.13
N ALA A 40 4.86 2.32 -0.74
CA ALA A 40 5.72 3.39 -1.25
C ALA A 40 6.30 4.21 -0.11
N LEU A 41 7.50 4.72 -0.30
CA LEU A 41 8.15 5.62 0.65
C LEU A 41 8.56 6.89 -0.09
N CYS A 42 8.17 8.04 0.44
CA CYS A 42 8.66 9.34 -0.02
C CYS A 42 10.04 9.59 0.57
N THR A 43 11.05 9.68 -0.29
CA THR A 43 12.44 9.92 0.11
C THR A 43 12.82 11.39 0.01
N GLU A 44 12.13 12.16 -0.85
CA GLU A 44 12.41 13.59 -1.06
C GLU A 44 11.17 14.30 -1.62
N GLY A 45 11.01 15.58 -1.28
CA GLY A 45 9.96 16.44 -1.82
C GLY A 45 8.60 16.24 -1.18
N THR A 46 7.56 16.72 -1.86
CA THR A 46 6.17 16.67 -1.40
C THR A 46 5.24 16.43 -2.59
N ILE A 47 4.23 15.58 -2.39
CA ILE A 47 3.17 15.33 -3.38
C ILE A 47 1.81 15.30 -2.69
N LYS A 48 0.78 15.77 -3.38
CA LYS A 48 -0.61 15.65 -2.93
C LYS A 48 -1.28 14.46 -3.62
N ALA A 49 -2.01 13.69 -2.84
CA ALA A 49 -2.77 12.55 -3.33
C ALA A 49 -4.13 12.46 -2.64
N SER A 50 -5.14 12.03 -3.39
CA SER A 50 -6.41 11.60 -2.83
C SER A 50 -6.38 10.08 -2.67
N ILE A 51 -6.51 9.61 -1.43
CA ILE A 51 -6.54 8.19 -1.07
C ILE A 51 -7.87 7.91 -0.40
N ASN A 52 -8.66 7.00 -0.94
CA ASN A 52 -10.04 6.72 -0.48
C ASN A 52 -10.90 7.99 -0.42
N LEU A 53 -10.73 8.89 -1.40
CA LEU A 53 -11.42 10.18 -1.52
C LEU A 53 -11.05 11.20 -0.43
N MET A 54 -9.99 10.97 0.33
CA MET A 54 -9.45 11.91 1.31
C MET A 54 -8.13 12.48 0.79
N GLU A 55 -7.99 13.80 0.86
CA GLU A 55 -6.77 14.51 0.44
C GLU A 55 -5.66 14.32 1.48
N HIS A 56 -4.48 13.95 0.99
CA HIS A 56 -3.28 13.79 1.79
C HIS A 56 -2.12 14.57 1.19
N GLU A 57 -1.30 15.15 2.03
CA GLU A 57 0.00 15.71 1.67
C GLU A 57 1.07 14.71 2.12
N ILE A 58 1.78 14.14 1.15
CA ILE A 58 2.82 13.13 1.37
C ILE A 58 4.16 13.83 1.35
N LYS A 59 4.96 13.64 2.39
CA LYS A 59 6.25 14.30 2.62
C LYS A 59 7.36 13.26 2.78
N LYS A 60 8.60 13.75 2.86
CA LYS A 60 9.75 12.90 3.16
C LYS A 60 9.49 12.03 4.40
N ASN A 61 9.87 10.77 4.32
CA ASN A 61 9.70 9.72 5.33
C ASN A 61 8.24 9.26 5.54
N ASP A 62 7.32 9.66 4.67
CA ASP A 62 5.98 9.08 4.68
C ASP A 62 6.01 7.73 3.95
N LEU A 63 5.67 6.68 4.70
CA LEU A 63 5.41 5.34 4.19
C LEU A 63 3.92 5.25 3.85
N ILE A 64 3.64 4.98 2.57
CA ILE A 64 2.30 4.89 2.02
C ILE A 64 1.96 3.40 1.83
N ILE A 65 0.81 2.96 2.35
CA ILE A 65 0.34 1.59 2.26
C ILE A 65 -1.01 1.57 1.55
N LEU A 66 -1.03 1.12 0.31
CA LEU A 66 -2.22 1.04 -0.52
C LEU A 66 -2.63 -0.42 -0.66
N MET A 67 -3.73 -0.78 0.00
CA MET A 67 -4.29 -2.13 -0.02
C MET A 67 -5.19 -2.34 -1.24
N PRO A 68 -5.43 -3.58 -1.68
CA PRO A 68 -6.41 -3.87 -2.72
C PRO A 68 -7.77 -3.24 -2.39
N GLY A 69 -8.38 -2.59 -3.38
CA GLY A 69 -9.63 -1.85 -3.23
C GLY A 69 -9.47 -0.35 -2.97
N THR A 70 -8.27 0.11 -2.61
CA THR A 70 -7.98 1.54 -2.41
C THR A 70 -8.30 2.33 -3.68
N ILE A 71 -8.95 3.47 -3.51
CA ILE A 71 -9.14 4.47 -4.57
C ILE A 71 -7.98 5.45 -4.47
N LEU A 72 -7.21 5.57 -5.54
CA LEU A 72 -6.03 6.43 -5.61
C LEU A 72 -6.20 7.46 -6.74
N GLN A 73 -5.81 8.69 -6.44
CA GLN A 73 -5.58 9.74 -7.43
C GLN A 73 -4.39 10.56 -6.98
N LEU A 74 -3.42 10.75 -7.87
CA LEU A 74 -2.30 11.66 -7.62
C LEU A 74 -2.66 13.03 -8.19
N ASN A 75 -2.54 14.05 -7.37
CA ASN A 75 -2.76 15.43 -7.76
C ASN A 75 -1.47 16.01 -8.37
N GLU A 76 -1.51 17.25 -8.82
CA GLU A 76 -0.32 17.92 -9.36
C GLU A 76 0.80 17.97 -8.32
N GLN A 77 2.03 17.79 -8.81
CA GLN A 77 3.23 17.91 -7.97
C GLN A 77 3.39 19.35 -7.52
N VAL A 78 3.61 19.54 -6.23
CA VAL A 78 3.93 20.86 -5.66
C VAL A 78 5.43 21.12 -5.73
N GLU A 79 6.23 20.05 -5.61
CA GLU A 79 7.70 20.10 -5.61
C GLU A 79 8.26 18.83 -6.27
N LYS A 80 9.58 18.85 -6.58
CA LYS A 80 10.27 17.67 -7.08
C LYS A 80 10.20 16.54 -6.04
N VAL A 81 9.47 15.49 -6.36
CA VAL A 81 9.27 14.35 -5.47
C VAL A 81 10.11 13.16 -5.91
N ARG A 82 10.65 12.43 -4.95
CA ARG A 82 11.29 11.13 -5.14
C ARG A 82 10.56 10.09 -4.28
N LEU A 83 10.07 9.07 -4.96
CA LEU A 83 9.40 7.94 -4.35
C LEU A 83 10.14 6.66 -4.72
N CYS A 84 10.31 5.76 -3.76
CA CYS A 84 10.58 4.36 -4.05
C CYS A 84 9.33 3.55 -3.70
N PHE A 85 9.04 2.51 -4.48
CA PHE A 85 7.88 1.67 -4.22
C PHE A 85 8.11 0.22 -4.58
N VAL A 86 7.31 -0.64 -3.99
CA VAL A 86 7.08 -2.02 -4.41
C VAL A 86 5.59 -2.30 -4.47
N GLY A 87 5.17 -2.92 -5.55
CA GLY A 87 3.80 -3.35 -5.77
C GLY A 87 3.72 -4.84 -6.03
N PHE A 88 2.64 -5.45 -5.57
CA PHE A 88 2.30 -6.86 -5.77
C PHE A 88 0.92 -6.94 -6.43
N SER A 89 0.83 -7.65 -7.55
CA SER A 89 -0.44 -7.83 -8.27
C SER A 89 -1.48 -8.55 -7.43
N SER A 90 -2.74 -8.47 -7.85
CA SER A 90 -3.83 -9.21 -7.20
C SER A 90 -3.58 -10.72 -7.17
N HIS A 91 -2.95 -11.27 -8.21
CA HIS A 91 -2.58 -12.68 -8.27
C HIS A 91 -1.56 -13.06 -7.18
N CYS A 92 -0.50 -12.27 -7.03
CA CYS A 92 0.52 -12.45 -6.01
C CYS A 92 -0.06 -12.31 -4.59
N VAL A 93 -0.87 -11.28 -4.36
CA VAL A 93 -1.52 -10.98 -3.07
C VAL A 93 -2.43 -12.12 -2.62
N ASN A 94 -3.21 -12.70 -3.54
CA ASN A 94 -4.09 -13.84 -3.24
C ASN A 94 -3.31 -15.09 -2.85
N GLY A 95 -2.10 -15.28 -3.42
CA GLY A 95 -1.22 -16.41 -3.10
C GLY A 95 -0.55 -16.34 -1.72
N ILE A 96 -0.40 -15.12 -1.17
CA ILE A 96 0.39 -14.89 0.07
C ILE A 96 -0.49 -14.79 1.33
N ASN A 97 -1.80 -14.89 1.22
CA ASN A 97 -2.73 -14.65 2.33
C ASN A 97 -2.45 -13.31 3.07
N LEU A 98 -2.23 -12.25 2.26
CA LEU A 98 -1.90 -10.90 2.73
C LEU A 98 -2.92 -10.40 3.77
N LEU A 99 -4.20 -10.74 3.58
CA LEU A 99 -5.27 -10.37 4.50
C LEU A 99 -5.02 -10.93 5.90
N GLN A 100 -4.61 -12.19 6.00
CA GLN A 100 -4.31 -12.81 7.30
C GLN A 100 -3.09 -12.16 7.98
N ALA A 101 -2.06 -11.84 7.21
CA ALA A 101 -0.85 -11.18 7.71
C ALA A 101 -1.13 -9.76 8.23
N THR A 102 -2.15 -9.08 7.70
CA THR A 102 -2.50 -7.69 8.07
C THR A 102 -3.80 -7.55 8.86
N MET A 103 -4.50 -8.65 9.19
CA MET A 103 -5.83 -8.61 9.84
C MET A 103 -5.89 -7.70 11.06
N GLY A 104 -4.88 -7.72 11.93
CA GLY A 104 -4.85 -6.87 13.13
C GLY A 104 -4.67 -5.37 12.87
N SER A 105 -4.18 -5.00 11.70
CA SER A 105 -3.88 -3.61 11.34
C SER A 105 -4.67 -3.10 10.14
N PHE A 106 -5.44 -3.97 9.47
CA PHE A 106 -6.12 -3.64 8.21
C PHE A 106 -7.02 -2.41 8.33
N SER A 107 -7.84 -2.34 9.36
CA SER A 107 -8.73 -1.20 9.58
C SER A 107 -7.95 0.09 9.84
N LYS A 108 -6.87 -0.01 10.61
CA LYS A 108 -6.00 1.13 10.91
C LYS A 108 -5.26 1.62 9.65
N ILE A 109 -4.81 0.71 8.78
CA ILE A 109 -4.19 1.01 7.50
C ILE A 109 -5.22 1.68 6.58
N TRP A 110 -6.44 1.15 6.53
CA TRP A 110 -7.51 1.71 5.69
C TRP A 110 -7.88 3.13 6.09
N ASP A 111 -7.98 3.38 7.40
CA ASP A 111 -8.30 4.71 7.95
C ASP A 111 -7.12 5.70 7.82
N ASN A 112 -5.89 5.21 7.91
CA ASN A 112 -4.67 6.02 7.85
C ASN A 112 -3.60 5.32 6.99
N PRO A 113 -3.69 5.43 5.66
CA PRO A 113 -2.80 4.72 4.74
C PRO A 113 -1.37 5.31 4.70
N ILE A 114 -1.12 6.39 5.41
CA ILE A 114 0.17 7.09 5.46
C ILE A 114 0.70 7.11 6.88
N VAL A 115 1.97 6.71 7.02
CA VAL A 115 2.69 6.69 8.29
C VAL A 115 4.01 7.42 8.14
N ASN A 116 4.17 8.55 8.83
CA ASN A 116 5.50 9.17 8.94
C ASN A 116 6.39 8.31 9.84
N VAL A 117 7.56 7.94 9.36
CA VAL A 117 8.54 7.09 10.06
C VAL A 117 9.83 7.87 10.33
N SER A 118 10.64 7.40 11.28
CA SER A 118 11.97 7.98 11.52
C SER A 118 12.92 7.68 10.35
N ASP A 119 13.99 8.47 10.21
CA ASP A 119 15.02 8.25 9.18
C ASP A 119 15.60 6.81 9.24
N LEU A 120 15.77 6.27 10.45
CA LEU A 120 16.25 4.90 10.64
C LEU A 120 15.26 3.88 10.07
N ILE A 121 13.97 4.00 10.37
CA ILE A 121 12.95 3.10 9.86
C ILE A 121 12.78 3.27 8.34
N ALA A 122 12.82 4.50 7.84
CA ALA A 122 12.80 4.79 6.40
C ALA A 122 13.95 4.07 5.68
N SER A 123 15.17 4.07 6.24
CA SER A 123 16.32 3.40 5.64
C SER A 123 16.09 1.88 5.51
N TYR A 124 15.47 1.23 6.50
CA TYR A 124 15.15 -0.20 6.40
C TYR A 124 14.18 -0.51 5.25
N PHE A 125 13.14 0.33 5.07
CA PHE A 125 12.22 0.16 3.93
C PHE A 125 12.93 0.41 2.59
N VAL A 126 13.82 1.39 2.50
CA VAL A 126 14.65 1.62 1.30
C VAL A 126 15.48 0.38 0.96
N ASP A 127 16.09 -0.27 1.96
CA ASP A 127 16.88 -1.48 1.76
C ASP A 127 16.03 -2.68 1.31
N TYR A 128 14.85 -2.87 1.90
CA TYR A 128 13.89 -3.89 1.45
C TYR A 128 13.44 -3.65 0.01
N PHE A 129 13.09 -2.42 -0.33
CA PHE A 129 12.65 -2.06 -1.68
C PHE A 129 13.79 -2.20 -2.69
N ALA A 130 15.02 -1.85 -2.31
CA ALA A 130 16.21 -2.05 -3.14
C ALA A 130 16.48 -3.55 -3.41
N LEU A 131 16.30 -4.41 -2.40
CA LEU A 131 16.43 -5.85 -2.56
C LEU A 131 15.35 -6.39 -3.50
N LEU A 132 14.09 -6.01 -3.31
CA LEU A 132 12.98 -6.40 -4.18
C LEU A 132 13.15 -5.89 -5.61
N THR A 133 13.69 -4.68 -5.80
CA THR A 133 14.03 -4.15 -7.14
C THR A 133 15.05 -5.05 -7.83
N ARG A 134 16.11 -5.49 -7.14
CA ARG A 134 17.10 -6.41 -7.72
C ARG A 134 16.49 -7.78 -8.06
N ILE A 135 15.59 -8.29 -7.21
CA ILE A 135 14.89 -9.55 -7.46
C ILE A 135 13.96 -9.42 -8.68
N SER A 136 13.25 -8.31 -8.83
CA SER A 136 12.29 -8.10 -9.93
C SER A 136 12.94 -7.98 -11.31
N ILE A 137 14.19 -7.50 -11.39
CA ILE A 137 14.93 -7.35 -12.63
C ILE A 137 15.56 -8.69 -13.06
N SER A 138 15.81 -9.60 -12.11
CA SER A 138 16.40 -10.90 -12.40
C SER A 138 15.34 -11.87 -12.96
N HIS A 139 15.78 -12.87 -13.72
CA HIS A 139 14.88 -13.94 -14.15
C HIS A 139 14.28 -14.66 -12.93
N PRO A 140 12.96 -14.90 -12.92
CA PRO A 140 12.30 -15.54 -11.79
C PRO A 140 12.83 -16.97 -11.61
N THR A 141 13.31 -17.25 -10.40
CA THR A 141 13.71 -18.60 -9.97
C THR A 141 12.92 -18.95 -8.71
N ALA A 142 12.82 -20.22 -8.37
CA ALA A 142 12.18 -20.64 -7.12
C ALA A 142 12.81 -19.95 -5.90
N THR A 143 14.13 -19.77 -5.91
CA THR A 143 14.88 -19.08 -4.86
C THR A 143 14.53 -17.60 -4.79
N SER A 144 14.52 -16.89 -5.93
CA SER A 144 14.20 -15.45 -5.96
C SER A 144 12.74 -15.18 -5.55
N THR A 145 11.82 -16.06 -5.93
CA THR A 145 10.41 -15.99 -5.50
C THR A 145 10.29 -16.18 -3.99
N ALA A 146 10.95 -17.20 -3.42
CA ALA A 146 10.95 -17.44 -1.98
C ALA A 146 11.57 -16.26 -1.20
N MET A 147 12.65 -15.66 -1.71
CA MET A 147 13.26 -14.46 -1.13
C MET A 147 12.31 -13.27 -1.17
N ALA A 148 11.64 -13.03 -2.30
CA ALA A 148 10.66 -11.94 -2.42
C ALA A 148 9.52 -12.10 -1.42
N GLN A 149 8.99 -13.32 -1.26
CA GLN A 149 7.94 -13.62 -0.27
C GLN A 149 8.42 -13.38 1.17
N SER A 150 9.65 -13.77 1.50
CA SER A 150 10.24 -13.54 2.83
C SER A 150 10.41 -12.06 3.13
N VAL A 151 10.90 -11.28 2.16
CA VAL A 151 11.03 -9.81 2.29
C VAL A 151 9.66 -9.16 2.44
N LEU A 152 8.67 -9.56 1.63
CA LEU A 152 7.30 -9.06 1.78
C LEU A 152 6.75 -9.35 3.18
N HIS A 153 6.95 -10.56 3.68
CA HIS A 153 6.52 -10.92 5.03
C HIS A 153 7.18 -10.02 6.09
N SER A 154 8.46 -9.73 5.96
CA SER A 154 9.20 -8.81 6.85
C SER A 154 8.65 -7.38 6.78
N ILE A 155 8.32 -6.89 5.57
CA ILE A 155 7.66 -5.58 5.38
C ILE A 155 6.32 -5.54 6.12
N LEU A 156 5.49 -6.58 5.97
CA LEU A 156 4.18 -6.66 6.62
C LEU A 156 4.29 -6.69 8.14
N LEU A 157 5.25 -7.43 8.70
CA LEU A 157 5.52 -7.44 10.15
C LEU A 157 5.95 -6.05 10.63
N GLY A 158 6.81 -5.36 9.89
CA GLY A 158 7.23 -4.00 10.21
C GLY A 158 6.04 -3.02 10.20
N ILE A 159 5.18 -3.10 9.17
CA ILE A 159 3.97 -2.29 9.08
C ILE A 159 3.04 -2.57 10.27
N ASN A 160 2.79 -3.85 10.59
CA ASN A 160 1.96 -4.21 11.74
C ASN A 160 2.51 -3.61 13.05
N ALA A 161 3.82 -3.66 13.26
CA ALA A 161 4.46 -3.06 14.42
C ALA A 161 4.28 -1.53 14.48
N LEU A 162 4.37 -0.84 13.34
CA LEU A 162 4.12 0.60 13.24
C LEU A 162 2.69 0.98 13.64
N TYR A 163 1.70 0.16 13.23
CA TYR A 163 0.29 0.40 13.54
C TYR A 163 -0.13 -0.10 14.92
N ALA A 164 0.53 -1.11 15.49
CA ALA A 164 0.23 -1.62 16.83
C ALA A 164 0.42 -0.54 17.91
N ASN A 165 1.48 0.26 17.78
CA ASN A 165 1.87 1.29 18.74
C ASN A 165 1.13 2.63 18.54
N ARG A 166 0.26 2.75 17.54
CA ARG A 166 -0.50 3.97 17.33
C ARG A 166 -1.79 3.95 18.14
N PRO A 167 -2.07 5.01 18.91
CA PRO A 167 -3.39 5.17 19.49
C PRO A 167 -4.42 5.18 18.36
N GLN A 168 -5.55 4.49 18.54
CA GLN A 168 -6.69 4.68 17.63
C GLN A 168 -6.99 6.17 17.64
N SER A 169 -7.00 6.79 16.46
CA SER A 169 -7.44 8.17 16.35
C SER A 169 -8.86 8.26 16.86
N ILE A 170 -9.06 8.96 17.98
CA ILE A 170 -10.37 9.27 18.57
C ILE A 170 -11.00 10.44 17.77
N LEU A 171 -10.82 10.45 16.46
CA LEU A 171 -11.70 11.21 15.60
C LEU A 171 -13.02 10.47 15.64
N ALA A 172 -14.05 11.10 16.19
CA ALA A 172 -15.39 10.57 16.26
C ALA A 172 -15.79 10.10 14.85
N LYS A 173 -15.65 8.76 14.62
CA LYS A 173 -16.06 8.16 13.35
C LYS A 173 -17.52 8.52 13.16
N SER A 174 -17.87 9.07 12.02
CA SER A 174 -19.26 9.29 11.71
C SER A 174 -19.96 7.92 11.71
N ARG A 175 -21.22 7.86 12.08
CA ARG A 175 -22.01 6.61 12.09
C ARG A 175 -21.95 5.87 10.73
N LYS A 176 -21.74 6.62 9.65
CA LYS A 176 -21.54 6.06 8.29
C LYS A 176 -20.21 5.34 8.15
N GLU A 177 -19.15 5.88 8.71
CA GLU A 177 -17.79 5.28 8.70
C GLU A 177 -17.77 4.03 9.59
N GLU A 178 -18.45 4.04 10.72
CA GLU A 178 -18.59 2.86 11.59
C GLU A 178 -19.35 1.71 10.89
N ILE A 179 -20.42 2.01 10.18
CA ILE A 179 -21.21 1.04 9.41
C ILE A 179 -20.36 0.48 8.26
N CYS A 180 -19.65 1.34 7.51
CA CYS A 180 -18.77 0.93 6.42
C CYS A 180 -17.64 0.03 6.94
N HIS A 181 -17.05 0.38 8.06
CA HIS A 181 -16.00 -0.39 8.72
C HIS A 181 -16.50 -1.78 9.17
N LYS A 182 -17.64 -1.85 9.85
CA LYS A 182 -18.30 -3.11 10.24
C LYS A 182 -18.65 -3.97 9.03
N PHE A 183 -19.16 -3.35 7.96
CA PHE A 183 -19.48 -4.07 6.72
C PHE A 183 -18.24 -4.70 6.08
N VAL A 184 -17.15 -3.94 5.96
CA VAL A 184 -15.88 -4.45 5.42
C VAL A 184 -15.34 -5.59 6.29
N GLN A 185 -15.39 -5.45 7.61
CA GLN A 185 -14.95 -6.48 8.54
C GLN A 185 -15.77 -7.77 8.39
N LEU A 186 -17.10 -7.67 8.34
CA LEU A 186 -17.99 -8.81 8.12
C LEU A 186 -17.78 -9.49 6.78
N VAL A 187 -17.52 -8.72 5.71
CA VAL A 187 -17.21 -9.28 4.39
C VAL A 187 -15.91 -10.06 4.43
N ILE A 188 -14.88 -9.55 5.09
CA ILE A 188 -13.59 -10.22 5.25
C ILE A 188 -13.75 -11.51 6.06
N GLU A 189 -14.44 -11.45 7.20
CA GLU A 189 -14.70 -12.61 8.06
C GLU A 189 -15.49 -13.71 7.35
N ASN A 190 -16.54 -13.37 6.61
CA ASN A 190 -17.34 -14.32 5.84
C ASN A 190 -16.56 -14.91 4.65
N TYR A 191 -15.76 -14.10 3.95
CA TYR A 191 -14.93 -14.57 2.84
C TYR A 191 -13.88 -15.59 3.30
N MET A 192 -13.42 -15.49 4.55
CA MET A 192 -12.45 -16.42 5.14
C MET A 192 -13.10 -17.72 5.65
N THR A 193 -14.40 -17.68 5.97
CA THR A 193 -15.15 -18.86 6.49
C THR A 193 -15.67 -19.75 5.36
N GLU A 194 -16.02 -19.22 4.21
CA GLU A 194 -16.56 -19.98 3.07
C GLU A 194 -15.51 -20.76 2.25
N ARG A 195 -14.21 -20.61 2.58
CA ARG A 195 -13.11 -21.35 1.92
C ARG A 195 -12.53 -22.49 2.75
N ARG A 196 -13.27 -23.02 3.72
CA ARG A 196 -12.92 -24.25 4.43
C ARG A 196 -13.74 -25.42 3.94
#